data_240f4edd357d6ea60b431d2245fc4693
#
_entry.id   240f4edd357d6ea60b431d2245fc4693
#
_cell.length_a   1.000
_cell.length_b   1.000
_cell.length_c   1.000
_cell.angle_alpha   90.00
_cell.angle_beta   90.00
_cell.angle_gamma   90.00
#
_symmetry.space_group_name_H-M   'P 1'
#
loop_
_entity.id
_entity.type
_entity.pdbx_description
1 polymer ?
#
loop_
_entity_poly.entity_id
_entity_poly.type
_entity_poly.pdbx_seq_one_letter_code
_entity_poly.pdbx_strand_id
1 'polypeptide(L)'
;MRRSKLEIYEAILGALVRKPLTVDRIAYETSMDCAVIRQRIEFLLKHSLVEERSQTRKTLYAITERGVTVLKTLNFQKYIEKVANTIRMMDEALQTVPDISAYNDKNENEDSE
;
A
#
# COMPACT_ATOMS: atom_id res chain seq x y z
N MET A 1 14.46 -10.81 2.37
CA MET A 1 13.05 -11.06 2.02
C MET A 1 12.71 -10.48 0.67
N ARG A 2 12.13 -11.28 -0.19
CA ARG A 2 11.72 -10.78 -1.50
C ARG A 2 10.39 -10.04 -1.37
N ARG A 3 10.33 -8.86 -1.96
CA ARG A 3 9.08 -8.11 -2.04
C ARG A 3 8.23 -8.68 -3.18
N SER A 4 6.91 -8.71 -2.98
CA SER A 4 6.00 -9.07 -4.06
C SER A 4 6.00 -7.97 -5.12
N LYS A 5 5.48 -8.27 -6.31
CA LYS A 5 5.36 -7.28 -7.37
C LYS A 5 4.55 -6.06 -6.91
N LEU A 6 3.45 -6.31 -6.22
CA LEU A 6 2.60 -5.22 -5.71
C LEU A 6 3.33 -4.36 -4.71
N GLU A 7 4.13 -4.95 -3.83
CA GLU A 7 4.93 -4.20 -2.87
C GLU A 7 5.97 -3.33 -3.56
N ILE A 8 6.57 -3.84 -4.63
CA ILE A 8 7.54 -3.07 -5.43
C ILE A 8 6.86 -1.87 -6.07
N TYR A 9 5.71 -2.07 -6.71
CA TYR A 9 4.96 -0.97 -7.33
C TYR A 9 4.53 0.06 -6.30
N GLU A 10 4.06 -0.40 -5.15
CA GLU A 10 3.68 0.48 -4.05
C GLU A 10 4.87 1.32 -3.57
N ALA A 11 6.03 0.69 -3.42
CA ALA A 11 7.23 1.39 -2.97
C ALA A 11 7.66 2.47 -3.97
N ILE A 12 7.63 2.15 -5.26
CA ILE A 12 7.99 3.11 -6.31
C ILE A 12 7.00 4.27 -6.35
N LEU A 13 5.71 3.97 -6.38
CA LEU A 13 4.68 5.01 -6.42
C LEU A 13 4.74 5.88 -5.16
N GLY A 14 4.96 5.26 -4.02
CA GLY A 14 5.10 6.00 -2.75
C GLY A 14 6.28 6.94 -2.74
N ALA A 15 7.40 6.54 -3.33
CA ALA A 15 8.58 7.39 -3.43
C ALA A 15 8.31 8.63 -4.31
N LEU A 16 7.41 8.52 -5.29
CA LEU A 16 7.12 9.58 -6.23
C LEU A 16 6.03 10.55 -5.77
N VAL A 17 5.39 10.28 -4.64
CA VAL A 17 4.26 11.10 -4.17
C VAL A 17 4.67 12.56 -3.92
N ARG A 18 5.87 12.77 -3.39
CA ARG A 18 6.31 14.13 -3.02
C ARG A 18 6.82 14.93 -4.20
N LYS A 19 7.56 14.30 -5.09
CA LYS A 19 8.18 14.98 -6.23
C LYS A 19 8.66 13.97 -7.26
N PRO A 20 8.84 14.40 -8.52
CA PRO A 20 9.46 13.55 -9.54
C PRO A 20 10.89 13.18 -9.14
N LEU A 21 11.29 11.96 -9.47
CA LEU A 21 12.60 11.43 -9.12
C LEU A 21 13.24 10.72 -10.30
N THR A 22 14.57 10.65 -10.29
CA THR A 22 15.34 9.80 -11.23
C THR A 22 15.29 8.35 -10.77
N VAL A 23 15.63 7.43 -11.68
CA VAL A 23 15.74 6.00 -11.34
C VAL A 23 16.70 5.79 -10.16
N ASP A 24 17.84 6.44 -10.20
CA ASP A 24 18.84 6.30 -9.13
C ASP A 24 18.30 6.73 -7.78
N ARG A 25 17.54 7.81 -7.75
CA ARG A 25 16.96 8.31 -6.50
C ARG A 25 15.84 7.39 -6.01
N ILE A 26 15.03 6.88 -6.90
CA ILE A 26 14.01 5.90 -6.54
C ILE A 26 14.65 4.65 -5.95
N ALA A 27 15.71 4.16 -6.59
CA ALA A 27 16.45 2.99 -6.11
C ALA A 27 17.00 3.22 -4.72
N TYR A 28 17.57 4.40 -4.49
CA TYR A 28 18.12 4.76 -3.18
C TYR A 28 17.01 4.79 -2.10
N GLU A 29 15.92 5.47 -2.38
CA GLU A 29 14.83 5.63 -1.39
C GLU A 29 14.09 4.33 -1.11
N THR A 30 14.02 3.42 -2.08
CA THR A 30 13.33 2.15 -1.91
C THR A 30 14.25 1.01 -1.51
N SER A 31 15.56 1.27 -1.48
CA SER A 31 16.59 0.26 -1.21
C SER A 31 16.51 -0.93 -2.17
N MET A 32 16.26 -0.63 -3.45
CA MET A 32 16.18 -1.63 -4.50
C MET A 32 17.21 -1.34 -5.59
N ASP A 33 17.56 -2.37 -6.37
CA ASP A 33 18.46 -2.24 -7.50
C ASP A 33 17.87 -1.37 -8.60
N CYS A 34 18.72 -0.56 -9.25
CA CYS A 34 18.30 0.23 -10.40
C CYS A 34 17.72 -0.62 -11.52
N ALA A 35 18.24 -1.83 -11.73
CA ALA A 35 17.74 -2.73 -12.76
C ALA A 35 16.30 -3.13 -12.49
N VAL A 36 15.97 -3.42 -11.22
CA VAL A 36 14.59 -3.74 -10.82
C VAL A 36 13.69 -2.53 -11.02
N ILE A 37 14.16 -1.35 -10.60
CA ILE A 37 13.38 -0.11 -10.75
C ILE A 37 13.07 0.16 -12.21
N ARG A 38 14.06 0.07 -13.10
CA ARG A 38 13.86 0.31 -14.53
C ARG A 38 12.82 -0.65 -15.12
N GLN A 39 12.91 -1.91 -14.77
CA GLN A 39 11.98 -2.92 -15.26
C GLN A 39 10.55 -2.63 -14.79
N ARG A 40 10.39 -2.27 -13.53
CA ARG A 40 9.06 -2.00 -12.99
C ARG A 40 8.49 -0.67 -13.46
N ILE A 41 9.34 0.33 -13.69
CA ILE A 41 8.91 1.62 -14.24
C ILE A 41 8.35 1.46 -15.64
N GLU A 42 8.91 0.57 -16.46
CA GLU A 42 8.36 0.30 -17.79
C GLU A 42 6.90 -0.13 -17.71
N PHE A 43 6.60 -1.02 -16.77
CA PHE A 43 5.22 -1.46 -16.54
C PHE A 43 4.34 -0.28 -16.10
N LEU A 44 4.82 0.53 -15.17
CA LEU A 44 4.07 1.68 -14.66
C LEU A 44 3.80 2.72 -15.74
N LEU A 45 4.77 2.95 -16.62
CA LEU A 45 4.61 3.84 -17.77
C LEU A 45 3.58 3.31 -18.74
N LYS A 46 3.63 2.02 -19.03
CA LYS A 46 2.70 1.35 -19.95
C LYS A 46 1.25 1.51 -19.50
N HIS A 47 1.03 1.49 -18.19
CA HIS A 47 -0.31 1.59 -17.63
C HIS A 47 -0.67 3.01 -17.19
N SER A 48 0.15 3.99 -17.55
CA SER A 48 -0.09 5.41 -17.25
C SER A 48 -0.15 5.73 -15.76
N LEU A 49 0.54 4.94 -14.95
CA LEU A 49 0.61 5.18 -13.50
C LEU A 49 1.73 6.16 -13.14
N VAL A 50 2.72 6.25 -13.99
CA VAL A 50 3.77 7.28 -13.91
C VAL A 50 3.95 7.90 -15.29
N GLU A 51 4.55 9.08 -15.31
CA GLU A 51 4.90 9.76 -16.55
C GLU A 51 6.36 10.16 -16.52
N GLU A 52 6.95 10.28 -17.71
CA GLU A 52 8.33 10.68 -17.86
C GLU A 52 8.41 12.18 -18.04
N ARG A 53 9.32 12.82 -17.32
CA ARG A 53 9.60 14.25 -17.43
C ARG A 53 11.08 14.44 -17.71
N SER A 54 11.39 14.89 -18.91
CA SER A 54 12.78 15.16 -19.28
C SER A 54 13.18 16.54 -18.82
N GLN A 55 14.29 16.60 -18.09
CA GLN A 55 14.98 17.84 -17.78
C GLN A 55 16.37 17.76 -18.38
N THR A 56 17.06 18.90 -18.46
CA THR A 56 18.24 19.16 -19.28
C THR A 56 19.29 18.04 -19.38
N ARG A 57 19.43 17.15 -18.43
CA ARG A 57 20.33 16.02 -18.49
C ARG A 57 19.81 14.81 -17.72
N LYS A 58 18.59 14.90 -17.27
CA LYS A 58 18.03 13.89 -16.39
C LYS A 58 16.63 13.50 -16.86
N THR A 59 16.33 12.25 -16.75
CA THR A 59 14.97 11.77 -16.93
C THR A 59 14.36 11.58 -15.55
N LEU A 60 13.29 12.32 -15.28
CA LEU A 60 12.56 12.19 -14.04
C LEU A 60 11.27 11.42 -14.30
N TYR A 61 10.80 10.72 -13.31
CA TYR A 61 9.52 10.04 -13.34
C TYR A 61 8.61 10.65 -12.30
N ALA A 62 7.36 10.88 -12.66
CA ALA A 62 6.37 11.49 -11.78
C ALA A 62 5.16 10.59 -11.69
N ILE A 63 4.52 10.56 -10.52
CA ILE A 63 3.27 9.81 -10.37
C ILE A 63 2.15 10.59 -11.04
N THR A 64 1.25 9.88 -11.73
CA THR A 64 0.06 10.47 -12.35
C THR A 64 -1.12 10.40 -11.38
N GLU A 65 -2.24 11.06 -11.73
CA GLU A 65 -3.47 10.94 -10.94
C GLU A 65 -3.91 9.47 -10.84
N ARG A 66 -3.79 8.74 -11.94
CA ARG A 66 -4.10 7.31 -11.96
C ARG A 66 -3.19 6.55 -11.02
N GLY A 67 -1.89 6.90 -10.99
CA GLY A 67 -0.93 6.31 -10.05
C GLY A 67 -1.28 6.58 -8.61
N VAL A 68 -1.70 7.80 -8.30
CA VAL A 68 -2.15 8.16 -6.94
C VAL A 68 -3.35 7.31 -6.54
N THR A 69 -4.31 7.14 -7.45
CA THR A 69 -5.51 6.32 -7.19
C THR A 69 -5.14 4.87 -6.91
N VAL A 70 -4.24 4.31 -7.70
CA VAL A 70 -3.77 2.94 -7.50
C VAL A 70 -3.06 2.80 -6.15
N LEU A 71 -2.20 3.77 -5.82
CA LEU A 71 -1.49 3.75 -4.53
C LEU A 71 -2.46 3.79 -3.36
N LYS A 72 -3.48 4.64 -3.42
CA LYS A 72 -4.50 4.70 -2.39
C LYS A 72 -5.24 3.38 -2.25
N THR A 73 -5.55 2.74 -3.37
CA THR A 73 -6.23 1.45 -3.39
C THR A 73 -5.38 0.37 -2.74
N LEU A 74 -4.09 0.34 -3.03
CA LEU A 74 -3.17 -0.62 -2.41
C LEU A 74 -3.07 -0.40 -0.90
N ASN A 75 -2.98 0.85 -0.46
CA ASN A 75 -2.94 1.18 0.96
C ASN A 75 -4.24 0.79 1.67
N PHE A 76 -5.37 1.03 1.02
CA PHE A 76 -6.68 0.65 1.55
C PHE A 76 -6.80 -0.86 1.70
N GLN A 77 -6.31 -1.61 0.71
CA GLN A 77 -6.32 -3.06 0.76
C GLN A 77 -5.54 -3.60 1.97
N LYS A 78 -4.36 -3.03 2.22
CA LYS A 78 -3.57 -3.39 3.40
C LYS A 78 -4.30 -3.10 4.69
N TYR A 79 -4.97 -1.95 4.75
CA TYR A 79 -5.75 -1.57 5.92
C TYR A 79 -6.87 -2.58 6.18
N ILE A 80 -7.59 -2.96 5.14
CA ILE A 80 -8.69 -3.93 5.25
C ILE A 80 -8.16 -5.29 5.73
N GLU A 81 -7.01 -5.73 5.24
CA GLU A 81 -6.40 -6.98 5.68
C GLU A 81 -6.05 -6.95 7.16
N LYS A 82 -5.50 -5.83 7.65
CA LYS A 82 -5.19 -5.67 9.07
C LYS A 82 -6.43 -5.71 9.94
N VAL A 83 -7.47 -5.01 9.51
CA VAL A 83 -8.75 -5.00 10.23
C VAL A 83 -9.35 -6.39 10.28
N ALA A 84 -9.35 -7.11 9.15
CA ALA A 84 -9.87 -8.47 9.08
C ALA A 84 -9.11 -9.41 10.03
N ASN A 85 -7.78 -9.30 10.09
CA ASN A 85 -6.98 -10.09 11.01
C ASN A 85 -7.30 -9.78 12.46
N THR A 86 -7.45 -8.50 12.78
CA THR A 86 -7.80 -8.06 14.13
C THR A 86 -9.16 -8.62 14.56
N ILE A 87 -10.14 -8.57 13.68
CA ILE A 87 -11.48 -9.11 13.93
C ILE A 87 -11.41 -10.61 14.18
N ARG A 88 -10.63 -11.33 13.38
CA ARG A 88 -10.45 -12.77 13.55
C ARG A 88 -9.84 -13.10 14.90
N MET A 89 -8.80 -12.37 15.31
CA MET A 89 -8.16 -12.56 16.60
C MET A 89 -9.11 -12.30 17.76
N MET A 90 -9.94 -11.28 17.64
CA MET A 90 -10.95 -10.98 18.64
C MET A 90 -12.00 -12.09 18.74
N ASP A 91 -12.44 -12.62 17.59
CA ASP A 91 -13.40 -13.70 17.55
C ASP A 91 -12.85 -14.97 18.23
N GLU A 92 -11.60 -15.30 17.96
CA GLU A 92 -10.93 -16.43 18.61
C GLU A 92 -10.86 -16.24 20.13
N ALA A 93 -10.55 -15.03 20.58
CA ALA A 93 -10.48 -14.72 22.00
C ALA A 93 -11.84 -14.87 22.66
N LEU A 94 -12.92 -14.43 21.99
CA LEU A 94 -14.28 -14.55 22.50
C LEU A 94 -14.72 -16.00 22.61
N GLN A 95 -14.28 -16.86 21.72
CA GLN A 95 -14.59 -18.28 21.75
C GLN A 95 -13.96 -19.01 22.95
N THR A 96 -12.81 -18.50 23.42
CA THR A 96 -12.10 -19.12 24.55
C THR A 96 -12.56 -18.61 25.91
N VAL A 97 -13.41 -17.56 25.94
CA VAL A 97 -13.90 -16.96 27.20
C VAL A 97 -15.42 -16.81 27.12
N PRO A 98 -16.17 -17.87 27.47
CA PRO A 98 -17.64 -17.87 27.33
C PRO A 98 -18.37 -16.75 28.08
N ASP A 99 -17.86 -16.34 29.22
CA ASP A 99 -18.50 -15.30 30.05
C ASP A 99 -18.56 -13.95 29.34
N ILE A 100 -17.62 -13.68 28.47
CA ILE A 100 -17.57 -12.43 27.72
C ILE A 100 -18.74 -12.34 26.73
N SER A 101 -19.13 -13.44 26.13
CA SER A 101 -20.27 -13.46 25.21
C SER A 101 -21.58 -13.05 25.91
N ALA A 102 -21.79 -13.56 27.11
CA ALA A 102 -22.97 -13.18 27.91
C ALA A 102 -22.95 -11.71 28.28
N TYR A 103 -21.80 -11.18 28.61
CA TYR A 103 -21.63 -9.77 28.94
C TYR A 103 -21.93 -8.88 27.73
N ASN A 104 -21.43 -9.24 26.57
CA ASN A 104 -21.65 -8.48 25.35
C ASN A 104 -23.12 -8.46 24.95
N ASP A 105 -23.83 -9.55 25.11
CA ASP A 105 -25.27 -9.62 24.83
C ASP A 105 -26.05 -8.62 25.67
N LYS A 106 -25.69 -8.49 26.93
CA LYS A 106 -26.33 -7.50 27.83
C LYS A 106 -26.05 -6.08 27.38
N ASN A 107 -24.80 -5.80 26.98
CA ASN A 107 -24.44 -4.47 26.51
C ASN A 107 -25.14 -4.09 25.22
N GLU A 108 -25.31 -5.03 24.31
CA GLU A 108 -26.07 -4.79 23.07
C GLU A 108 -27.51 -4.45 23.36
N ASN A 109 -28.16 -5.14 24.31
CA ASN A 109 -29.52 -4.86 24.69
C ASN A 109 -29.66 -3.46 25.29
N GLU A 110 -28.68 -3.03 26.08
CA GLU A 110 -28.69 -1.69 26.68
C GLU A 110 -28.50 -0.62 25.60
N ASP A 111 -27.61 -0.86 24.64
CA ASP A 111 -27.35 0.09 23.59
C ASP A 111 -28.49 0.23 22.61
N SER A 112 -29.35 -0.77 22.47
CA SER A 112 -30.46 -0.73 21.54
C SER A 112 -31.66 0.05 22.05
N GLU A 113 -31.61 0.51 23.26
CA GLU A 113 -32.62 1.41 23.82
C GLU A 113 -32.32 2.85 23.40
#